data_89f734188910e6160dd7a151aa7c6383
#
_entry.id   89f734188910e6160dd7a151aa7c6383
#
_cell.length_a   1.000
_cell.length_b   1.000
_cell.length_c   1.000
_cell.angle_alpha   90.00
_cell.angle_beta   90.00
_cell.angle_gamma   90.00
#
_symmetry.space_group_name_H-M   'P 1'
#
loop_
_entity.id
_entity.type
_entity.pdbx_description
1 polymer ?
#
loop_
_entity_poly.entity_id
_entity_poly.type
_entity_poly.pdbx_seq_one_letter_code
_entity_poly.pdbx_strand_id
1 'polypeptide(L)'
;MGQESIGSKQQTIDLIAEGVPPQLLEIFQPPIVVSEWYCSREDCPAAYEFSATLIDDSGNIMDTTEFRDTLENERQNTWFYIEHEFTNYGPGLRKVIFQHAGIDRRFWSGHYGSKMAGACVKVNLPKHKSMKIRETGDSQNG
;
A
#
# COMPACT_ATOMS: atom_id res chain seq x y z
N MET A 1 -2.26 16.39 -18.77
CA MET A 1 -2.12 16.15 -18.30
C MET A 1 -1.81 16.22 -17.38
N GLY A 2 -1.59 16.13 -17.04
CA GLY A 2 -1.54 16.09 -16.19
C GLY A 2 -0.92 15.98 -15.35
N GLN A 3 -0.47 15.83 -14.78
CA GLN A 3 0.09 15.56 -14.09
C GLN A 3 0.10 15.33 -13.07
N GLU A 4 0.30 15.03 -12.62
CA GLU A 4 0.15 14.81 -11.64
C GLU A 4 0.92 14.21 -11.07
N SER A 5 1.09 13.70 -10.37
CA SER A 5 1.57 12.98 -9.73
C SER A 5 2.75 12.89 -9.45
N ILE A 6 3.25 13.19 -8.78
CA ILE A 6 4.41 13.27 -8.38
C ILE A 6 4.85 12.30 -7.46
N GLY A 7 4.31 11.78 -6.57
CA GLY A 7 4.77 10.80 -5.63
C GLY A 7 4.29 9.40 -5.91
N SER A 8 4.14 9.06 -7.15
CA SER A 8 3.64 7.73 -7.48
C SER A 8 4.74 6.69 -7.36
N LYS A 9 4.45 5.59 -6.69
CA LYS A 9 5.37 4.49 -6.55
C LYS A 9 4.65 3.17 -6.62
N GLN A 10 5.33 2.18 -7.17
CA GLN A 10 4.80 0.83 -7.22
C GLN A 10 5.90 -0.12 -6.79
N GLN A 11 5.54 -1.10 -6.00
CA GLN A 11 6.48 -2.11 -5.55
C GLN A 11 5.84 -3.47 -5.61
N THR A 12 6.57 -4.43 -6.15
CA THR A 12 6.11 -5.81 -6.20
C THR A 12 6.87 -6.59 -5.15
N ILE A 13 6.15 -7.25 -4.28
CA ILE A 13 6.73 -8.04 -3.21
C ILE A 13 6.49 -9.50 -3.52
N ASP A 14 7.57 -10.25 -3.72
CA ASP A 14 7.51 -11.68 -3.98
C ASP A 14 7.55 -12.38 -2.62
N LEU A 15 6.43 -12.93 -2.22
CA LEU A 15 6.30 -13.49 -0.88
C LEU A 15 7.23 -14.67 -0.65
N ILE A 16 7.44 -15.49 -1.67
CA ILE A 16 8.34 -16.62 -1.53
C ILE A 16 9.77 -16.13 -1.35
N ALA A 17 10.16 -15.13 -2.12
CA ALA A 17 11.50 -14.57 -2.01
C ALA A 17 11.72 -13.91 -0.64
N GLU A 18 10.64 -13.44 -0.02
CA GLU A 18 10.74 -12.84 1.30
C GLU A 18 10.70 -13.88 2.42
N GLY A 19 10.59 -15.15 2.08
CA GLY A 19 10.69 -16.21 3.07
C GLY A 19 9.40 -16.88 3.47
N VAL A 20 8.29 -16.56 2.81
CA VAL A 20 7.02 -17.20 3.15
C VAL A 20 6.96 -18.55 2.49
N PRO A 21 6.75 -19.63 3.24
CA PRO A 21 6.69 -20.97 2.62
C PRO A 21 5.48 -21.08 1.69
N PRO A 22 5.66 -21.68 0.52
CA PRO A 22 4.52 -21.84 -0.39
C PRO A 22 3.37 -22.61 0.22
N GLN A 23 3.64 -23.60 1.04
CA GLN A 23 2.56 -24.37 1.66
C GLN A 23 1.70 -23.50 2.55
N LEU A 24 2.27 -22.50 3.20
CA LEU A 24 1.51 -21.62 4.02
C LEU A 24 0.49 -20.86 3.18
N LEU A 25 0.89 -20.41 2.03
CA LEU A 25 0.01 -19.66 1.14
C LEU A 25 -1.02 -20.56 0.48
N GLU A 26 -0.69 -21.83 0.27
CA GLU A 26 -1.62 -22.74 -0.39
C GLU A 26 -2.67 -23.29 0.56
N ILE A 27 -2.25 -23.65 1.76
CA ILE A 27 -3.10 -24.39 2.67
C ILE A 27 -3.76 -23.50 3.70
N PHE A 28 -2.97 -22.73 4.41
CA PHE A 28 -3.52 -21.88 5.45
C PHE A 28 -4.13 -20.59 4.88
N GLN A 29 -3.54 -20.03 3.86
CA GLN A 29 -4.00 -18.78 3.26
C GLN A 29 -4.22 -17.73 4.34
N PRO A 30 -3.15 -17.37 5.05
CA PRO A 30 -3.28 -16.42 6.16
C PRO A 30 -3.66 -15.04 5.65
N PRO A 31 -4.30 -14.23 6.47
CA PRO A 31 -4.62 -12.87 6.04
C PRO A 31 -3.38 -12.09 5.66
N ILE A 32 -3.49 -11.31 4.61
CA ILE A 32 -2.43 -10.42 4.15
C ILE A 32 -2.89 -9.01 4.46
N VAL A 33 -2.11 -8.28 5.24
CA VAL A 33 -2.49 -6.95 5.68
C VAL A 33 -1.55 -5.94 5.03
N VAL A 34 -2.12 -4.94 4.40
CA VAL A 34 -1.35 -3.85 3.81
C VAL A 34 -1.76 -2.57 4.52
N SER A 35 -0.82 -1.69 4.77
CA SER A 35 -1.11 -0.49 5.54
C SER A 35 -0.12 0.61 5.23
N GLU A 36 -0.54 1.84 5.53
CA GLU A 36 0.31 3.00 5.30
C GLU A 36 -0.25 4.21 6.03
N TRP A 37 0.63 5.12 6.41
CA TRP A 37 0.26 6.43 6.92
C TRP A 37 0.39 7.45 5.81
N TYR A 38 -0.50 8.43 5.76
CA TYR A 38 -0.44 9.48 4.76
C TYR A 38 -0.88 10.82 5.34
N CYS A 39 -0.42 11.90 4.72
CA CYS A 39 -0.65 13.24 5.23
C CYS A 39 -0.45 14.24 4.09
N SER A 40 -1.18 15.33 4.06
CA SER A 40 -0.87 16.39 3.12
C SER A 40 -0.08 17.48 3.82
N ARG A 41 0.55 18.34 3.05
CA ARG A 41 1.23 19.48 3.62
C ARG A 41 0.18 20.47 4.15
N GLU A 42 0.61 21.30 5.09
CA GLU A 42 -0.35 22.20 5.71
C GLU A 42 -0.82 23.28 4.76
N ASP A 43 -0.05 23.58 3.74
CA ASP A 43 -0.36 24.68 2.85
C ASP A 43 -0.89 24.24 1.49
N CYS A 44 -1.22 22.98 1.32
CA CYS A 44 -1.59 22.51 0.01
C CYS A 44 -2.53 21.31 0.10
N PRO A 45 -3.73 21.44 -0.44
CA PRO A 45 -4.60 20.27 -0.51
C PRO A 45 -3.99 19.21 -1.41
N ALA A 46 -4.26 17.97 -1.10
CA ALA A 46 -3.72 16.86 -1.86
C ALA A 46 -4.70 15.72 -1.86
N ALA A 47 -4.51 14.80 -2.78
CA ALA A 47 -5.21 13.53 -2.78
C ALA A 47 -4.21 12.43 -2.56
N TYR A 48 -4.60 11.42 -1.85
CA TYR A 48 -3.80 10.23 -1.64
C TYR A 48 -4.52 9.06 -2.26
N GLU A 49 -3.78 8.23 -2.97
CA GLU A 49 -4.32 7.02 -3.57
C GLU A 49 -3.46 5.85 -3.18
N PHE A 50 -4.10 4.73 -2.98
CA PHE A 50 -3.42 3.52 -2.60
C PHE A 50 -4.14 2.35 -3.25
N SER A 51 -3.39 1.39 -3.75
CA SER A 51 -3.97 0.14 -4.19
C SER A 51 -3.04 -1.00 -3.84
N ALA A 52 -3.61 -2.16 -3.65
CA ALA A 52 -2.84 -3.37 -3.43
C ALA A 52 -3.52 -4.49 -4.18
N THR A 53 -2.71 -5.35 -4.79
CA THR A 53 -3.22 -6.42 -5.64
C THR A 53 -2.49 -7.69 -5.31
N LEU A 54 -3.23 -8.77 -5.16
CA LEU A 54 -2.67 -10.10 -4.95
C LEU A 54 -2.55 -10.81 -6.29
N ILE A 55 -1.39 -11.39 -6.54
CA ILE A 55 -1.07 -12.04 -7.82
C ILE A 55 -0.73 -13.49 -7.56
N ASP A 56 -1.27 -14.37 -8.38
CA ASP A 56 -1.02 -15.79 -8.23
C ASP A 56 0.24 -16.23 -8.99
N ASP A 57 0.50 -17.53 -8.97
CA ASP A 57 1.71 -18.09 -9.58
C ASP A 57 1.68 -18.03 -11.10
N SER A 58 0.53 -17.77 -11.69
CA SER A 58 0.42 -17.61 -13.14
C SER A 58 0.39 -16.15 -13.57
N GLY A 59 0.48 -15.23 -12.62
CA GLY A 59 0.46 -13.82 -12.94
C GLY A 59 -0.93 -13.22 -12.99
N ASN A 60 -1.94 -13.95 -12.57
CA ASN A 60 -3.32 -13.45 -12.59
C ASN A 60 -3.66 -12.74 -11.29
N ILE A 61 -4.56 -11.79 -11.39
CA ILE A 61 -5.03 -11.05 -10.23
C ILE A 61 -5.99 -11.93 -9.43
N MET A 62 -5.70 -12.11 -8.15
CA MET A 62 -6.57 -12.85 -7.26
C MET A 62 -7.53 -11.93 -6.52
N ASP A 63 -7.07 -10.77 -6.14
CA ASP A 63 -7.89 -9.81 -5.39
C ASP A 63 -7.21 -8.46 -5.46
N THR A 64 -7.97 -7.40 -5.27
CA THR A 64 -7.40 -6.06 -5.31
C THR A 64 -8.22 -5.15 -4.41
N THR A 65 -7.57 -4.13 -3.87
CA THR A 65 -8.25 -3.08 -3.14
C THR A 65 -7.73 -1.74 -3.61
N GLU A 66 -8.61 -0.74 -3.57
CA GLU A 66 -8.24 0.62 -3.93
C GLU A 66 -8.84 1.57 -2.92
N PHE A 67 -8.10 2.63 -2.65
CA PHE A 67 -8.53 3.62 -1.67
C PHE A 67 -8.06 4.99 -2.13
N ARG A 68 -8.90 5.98 -1.92
CA ARG A 68 -8.55 7.35 -2.24
C ARG A 68 -9.10 8.26 -1.18
N ASP A 69 -8.32 9.24 -0.80
CA ASP A 69 -8.73 10.23 0.18
C ASP A 69 -8.28 11.60 -0.28
N THR A 70 -9.11 12.60 -0.02
CA THR A 70 -8.79 13.97 -0.34
C THR A 70 -8.55 14.71 0.96
N LEU A 71 -7.41 15.37 1.04
CA LEU A 71 -6.98 16.04 2.26
C LEU A 71 -7.06 17.55 2.04
N GLU A 72 -8.10 18.16 2.60
CA GLU A 72 -8.36 19.58 2.45
C GLU A 72 -8.76 20.17 3.78
N ASN A 73 -8.55 21.45 3.90
CA ASN A 73 -8.99 22.23 5.07
C ASN A 73 -8.39 21.67 6.35
N GLU A 74 -9.21 21.39 7.34
CA GLU A 74 -8.68 20.93 8.62
C GLU A 74 -8.09 19.53 8.54
N ARG A 75 -8.28 18.85 7.45
CA ARG A 75 -7.64 17.55 7.29
C ARG A 75 -6.22 17.65 6.76
N GLN A 76 -5.79 18.83 6.39
CA GLN A 76 -4.40 19.03 5.99
C GLN A 76 -3.50 18.95 7.21
N ASN A 77 -2.27 18.58 6.98
CA ASN A 77 -1.24 18.51 8.02
C ASN A 77 -1.62 17.57 9.16
N THR A 78 -2.39 16.54 8.86
CA THR A 78 -2.80 15.53 9.82
C THR A 78 -2.51 14.17 9.24
N TRP A 79 -1.90 13.30 10.04
CA TRP A 79 -1.59 11.95 9.58
C TRP A 79 -2.79 11.06 9.75
N PHE A 80 -3.09 10.30 8.70
CA PHE A 80 -4.16 9.32 8.70
C PHE A 80 -3.56 7.95 8.37
N TYR A 81 -4.24 6.90 8.77
CA TYR A 81 -3.76 5.55 8.60
C TYR A 81 -4.78 4.74 7.82
N ILE A 82 -4.30 4.00 6.84
CA ILE A 82 -5.15 3.09 6.06
C ILE A 82 -4.62 1.69 6.23
N GLU A 83 -5.52 0.75 6.41
CA GLU A 83 -5.16 -0.65 6.53
C GLU A 83 -6.22 -1.48 5.83
N HIS A 84 -5.79 -2.47 5.09
CA HIS A 84 -6.71 -3.39 4.43
C HIS A 84 -6.21 -4.81 4.64
N GLU A 85 -7.13 -5.71 4.93
CA GLU A 85 -6.82 -7.10 5.16
C GLU A 85 -7.45 -7.94 4.07
N PHE A 86 -6.63 -8.71 3.36
CA PHE A 86 -7.11 -9.66 2.36
C PHE A 86 -7.30 -11.01 3.03
N THR A 87 -8.49 -11.58 2.87
CA THR A 87 -8.77 -12.92 3.37
C THR A 87 -9.49 -13.70 2.28
N ASN A 88 -9.51 -15.01 2.41
CA ASN A 88 -10.26 -15.88 1.51
C ASN A 88 -9.89 -15.68 0.04
N TYR A 89 -8.61 -15.45 -0.20
CA TYR A 89 -8.17 -15.15 -1.56
C TYR A 89 -7.92 -16.43 -2.38
N GLY A 90 -7.89 -17.58 -1.75
CA GLY A 90 -7.69 -18.82 -2.45
C GLY A 90 -6.23 -19.23 -2.54
N PRO A 91 -5.97 -20.40 -3.10
CA PRO A 91 -4.60 -20.89 -3.22
C PRO A 91 -3.90 -20.21 -4.39
N GLY A 92 -2.59 -20.24 -4.35
CA GLY A 92 -1.78 -19.76 -5.47
C GLY A 92 -1.14 -18.41 -5.28
N LEU A 93 -1.37 -17.76 -4.16
CA LEU A 93 -0.82 -16.43 -3.94
C LEU A 93 0.69 -16.44 -3.95
N ARG A 94 1.30 -15.50 -4.68
CA ARG A 94 2.74 -15.41 -4.76
C ARG A 94 3.27 -14.01 -4.57
N LYS A 95 2.54 -13.00 -5.03
CA LYS A 95 3.06 -11.63 -5.01
C LYS A 95 1.99 -10.64 -4.56
N VAL A 96 2.45 -9.56 -3.98
CA VAL A 96 1.60 -8.42 -3.64
C VAL A 96 2.16 -7.21 -4.39
N ILE A 97 1.33 -6.54 -5.15
CA ILE A 97 1.71 -5.29 -5.80
C ILE A 97 1.11 -4.16 -4.98
N PHE A 98 1.98 -3.34 -4.44
CA PHE A 98 1.60 -2.21 -3.60
C PHE A 98 1.86 -0.95 -4.38
N GLN A 99 0.87 -0.10 -4.51
CA GLN A 99 1.01 1.11 -5.29
C GLN A 99 0.39 2.26 -4.55
N HIS A 100 1.07 3.40 -4.51
CA HIS A 100 0.52 4.58 -3.87
C HIS A 100 0.96 5.82 -4.63
N ALA A 101 0.18 6.88 -4.46
CA ALA A 101 0.47 8.15 -5.10
C ALA A 101 -0.08 9.29 -4.29
N GLY A 102 0.67 10.36 -4.25
CA GLY A 102 0.19 11.62 -3.72
C GLY A 102 -0.02 12.57 -4.87
N ILE A 103 -1.15 13.24 -4.91
CA ILE A 103 -1.53 14.09 -6.02
C ILE A 103 -1.75 15.49 -5.51
N ASP A 104 -1.04 16.44 -6.12
CA ASP A 104 -1.16 17.84 -5.80
C ASP A 104 -2.39 18.38 -6.50
N ARG A 105 -3.30 18.97 -5.75
CA ARG A 105 -4.53 19.47 -6.32
C ARG A 105 -4.41 20.87 -6.89
N ARG A 106 -3.25 21.47 -6.76
CA ARG A 106 -3.06 22.81 -7.28
C ARG A 106 -2.33 22.86 -8.59
N PHE A 107 -1.63 21.85 -8.92
CA PHE A 107 -0.98 21.73 -10.20
C PHE A 107 0.02 22.79 -10.52
N TRP A 108 0.69 23.34 -9.59
CA TRP A 108 1.66 24.32 -9.99
C TRP A 108 2.96 23.96 -9.37
N SER A 109 3.86 24.78 -9.43
CA SER A 109 5.22 24.47 -9.12
C SER A 109 5.35 23.67 -7.88
N GLY A 110 6.30 22.88 -7.79
CA GLY A 110 6.61 22.13 -6.62
C GLY A 110 5.85 20.84 -6.61
N HIS A 111 6.07 20.09 -5.58
CA HIS A 111 5.57 18.76 -5.52
C HIS A 111 4.94 18.57 -4.17
N TYR A 112 3.72 19.01 -4.06
CA TYR A 112 3.08 19.07 -2.78
C TYR A 112 2.04 17.99 -2.61
N GLY A 113 2.28 16.86 -3.19
CA GLY A 113 1.40 15.74 -2.98
C GLY A 113 1.41 15.28 -1.55
N SER A 114 0.65 14.26 -1.23
CA SER A 114 0.62 13.77 0.12
C SER A 114 1.96 13.16 0.49
N LYS A 115 2.27 13.18 1.76
CA LYS A 115 3.41 12.48 2.31
C LYS A 115 2.96 11.10 2.72
N MET A 116 3.84 10.13 2.58
CA MET A 116 3.50 8.74 2.89
C MET A 116 4.62 8.13 3.71
N ALA A 117 4.25 7.30 4.67
CA ALA A 117 5.24 6.71 5.55
C ALA A 117 4.75 5.38 6.08
N GLY A 118 5.69 4.51 6.42
CA GLY A 118 5.39 3.27 7.11
C GLY A 118 4.58 2.29 6.30
N ALA A 119 4.75 2.30 4.99
CA ALA A 119 4.06 1.32 4.15
C ALA A 119 4.51 -0.08 4.54
N CYS A 120 3.58 -0.97 4.71
CA CYS A 120 3.87 -2.29 5.26
C CYS A 120 2.97 -3.34 4.67
N VAL A 121 3.57 -4.48 4.34
CA VAL A 121 2.83 -5.68 3.96
C VAL A 121 3.15 -6.73 5.00
N LYS A 122 2.12 -7.35 5.55
CA LYS A 122 2.29 -8.26 6.67
C LYS A 122 1.46 -9.51 6.46
N VAL A 123 2.02 -10.66 6.78
CA VAL A 123 1.29 -11.92 6.75
C VAL A 123 0.93 -12.25 8.20
N ASN A 124 -0.37 -12.31 8.49
CA ASN A 124 -0.84 -12.59 9.83
C ASN A 124 -0.94 -14.08 10.05
N LEU A 125 -0.02 -14.62 10.82
CA LEU A 125 -0.04 -16.05 11.09
C LEU A 125 -1.07 -16.36 12.16
N PRO A 126 -1.70 -17.52 12.02
CA PRO A 126 -2.66 -17.91 13.05
C PRO A 126 -1.90 -18.05 14.33
N LYS A 127 -2.51 -17.97 15.34
CA LYS A 127 -2.06 -18.16 16.59
C LYS A 127 -1.30 -17.08 17.16
N HIS A 128 -0.42 -16.50 16.76
CA HIS A 128 0.21 -15.62 17.55
C HIS A 128 0.86 -14.52 17.00
N LYS A 129 1.50 -14.63 15.96
CA LYS A 129 2.26 -13.55 15.56
C LYS A 129 2.24 -13.40 14.11
N SER A 130 2.48 -12.19 13.66
CA SER A 130 2.56 -11.85 12.27
C SER A 130 3.99 -11.88 11.82
N MET A 131 4.19 -12.21 10.56
CA MET A 131 5.48 -12.12 9.95
C MET A 131 5.50 -10.86 9.13
N LYS A 132 6.39 -9.94 9.48
CA LYS A 132 6.49 -8.69 8.74
C LYS A 132 7.39 -8.94 7.54
N ILE A 133 6.82 -8.80 6.35
CA ILE A 133 7.56 -9.09 5.15
C ILE A 133 8.51 -7.98 4.82
N ARG A 134 8.01 -6.76 4.83
CA ARG A 134 8.83 -5.65 4.40
C ARG A 134 8.11 -4.34 4.62
N GLU A 135 8.84 -3.33 5.04
CA GLU A 135 8.32 -1.98 4.96
C GLU A 135 8.69 -1.46 3.60
N THR A 136 7.70 -1.02 2.87
CA THR A 136 7.95 -0.53 1.56
C THR A 136 8.25 0.95 1.62
N GLY A 137 8.99 1.34 0.88
CA GLY A 137 9.15 2.69 0.77
C GLY A 137 9.58 3.49 1.83
N ASP A 138 9.94 3.53 2.24
CA ASP A 138 10.17 4.32 3.01
C ASP A 138 10.28 5.51 2.74
N SER A 139 10.04 6.01 2.59
CA SER A 139 9.92 6.99 2.26
C SER A 139 10.18 8.02 2.54
N GLN A 140 10.40 8.19 2.74
CA GLN A 140 10.48 8.98 2.99
C GLN A 140 10.44 9.87 3.11
N ASN A 141 10.63 10.06 3.33
CA ASN A 141 10.56 10.76 3.58
C ASN A 141 10.42 11.57 3.23
N GLY A 142 10.44 11.59 3.12
CA GLY A 142 10.35 12.18 3.04
C GLY A 142 10.34 12.92 2.98
#